data_9f9f5eb98599583a09c5a46d7c762bfc
#
_entry.id   9f9f5eb98599583a09c5a46d7c762bfc
#
_cell.length_a   1.000
_cell.length_b   1.000
_cell.length_c   1.000
_cell.angle_alpha   90.00
_cell.angle_beta   90.00
_cell.angle_gamma   90.00
#
_symmetry.space_group_name_H-M   'P 1'
#
loop_
_entity.id
_entity.type
_entity.pdbx_description
1 polymer ?
#
loop_
_entity_poly.entity_id
_entity_poly.type
_entity_poly.pdbx_seq_one_letter_code
_entity_poly.pdbx_strand_id
1 'polypeptide(L)'
;SGTNAHLILEEAPVPAPAEAPVEASESTGGRGPRPSMVPWVISARSAEALTAQAGRLMAHVQANPGLDPIDVGCSLASRSVFEHRAVVVGASREQLIAGLAGLAAGEPGAGVAVGQPGSVGKTVVVFPGQGAQRIGMGRELYGELPVFAQAFDAVADELDRHLRLPLRDVIWGADADLLDSTEFAQPALFAVEVASFAVLRDWGVLPDFVMGHSVGELAAAHAAGVLTLADAAMLVVARGRLMQALPA
;
A
#
# COMPACT_ATOMS: atom_id res chain seq x y z
N SER A 1 47.85 20.58 -13.00
CA SER A 1 46.81 21.47 -12.49
C SER A 1 46.23 20.86 -11.22
N GLY A 2 46.60 21.42 -10.07
CA GLY A 2 46.08 20.97 -8.78
C GLY A 2 44.68 21.53 -8.55
N THR A 3 43.71 20.65 -8.23
CA THR A 3 42.40 21.07 -7.77
C THR A 3 42.51 21.45 -6.30
N ASN A 4 42.34 22.70 -5.98
CA ASN A 4 42.27 23.16 -4.59
C ASN A 4 40.82 23.04 -4.12
N ALA A 5 40.60 22.30 -3.04
CA ALA A 5 39.33 22.24 -2.36
C ALA A 5 39.47 22.89 -0.99
N HIS A 6 38.57 23.80 -0.65
CA HIS A 6 38.43 24.38 0.67
C HIS A 6 37.17 23.87 1.31
N LEU A 7 37.26 23.32 2.51
CA LEU A 7 36.14 22.90 3.32
C LEU A 7 36.11 23.77 4.57
N ILE A 8 35.05 24.50 4.77
CA ILE A 8 34.80 25.26 6.00
C ILE A 8 33.73 24.44 6.77
N LEU A 9 34.10 24.04 7.98
CA LEU A 9 33.19 23.41 8.92
C LEU A 9 32.87 24.41 10.02
N GLU A 10 31.63 24.66 10.24
CA GLU A 10 31.10 25.48 11.32
C GLU A 10 30.24 24.61 12.22
N GLU A 11 30.36 24.81 13.52
CA GLU A 11 29.47 24.13 14.47
C GLU A 11 28.04 24.62 14.26
N ALA A 12 27.08 23.68 14.23
CA ALA A 12 25.70 24.06 14.10
C ALA A 12 25.28 25.01 15.22
N PRO A 13 24.58 26.12 14.93
CA PRO A 13 24.14 27.03 15.98
C PRO A 13 23.38 26.24 17.05
N VAL A 14 23.79 26.43 18.30
CA VAL A 14 23.08 25.83 19.44
C VAL A 14 21.63 26.31 19.36
N PRO A 15 20.65 25.41 19.29
CA PRO A 15 19.26 25.84 19.30
C PRO A 15 19.03 26.73 20.53
N ALA A 16 18.45 27.91 20.32
CA ALA A 16 18.05 28.75 21.44
C ALA A 16 17.25 27.88 22.42
N PRO A 17 17.44 28.01 23.75
CA PRO A 17 16.64 27.27 24.71
C PRO A 17 15.19 27.47 24.32
N ALA A 18 14.48 26.39 24.05
CA ALA A 18 13.04 26.46 23.80
C ALA A 18 12.46 27.25 24.98
N GLU A 19 11.79 28.36 24.69
CA GLU A 19 10.99 29.06 25.72
C GLU A 19 10.20 28.00 26.46
N ALA A 20 10.23 28.06 27.81
CA ALA A 20 9.60 27.07 28.65
C ALA A 20 8.19 26.79 28.13
N PRO A 21 7.79 25.52 28.00
CA PRO A 21 6.50 25.21 27.41
C PRO A 21 5.44 25.99 28.19
N VAL A 22 4.74 26.89 27.50
CA VAL A 22 3.40 27.28 27.93
C VAL A 22 2.72 25.96 28.19
N GLU A 23 2.22 25.75 29.41
CA GLU A 23 1.57 24.52 29.85
C GLU A 23 0.75 23.93 28.69
N ALA A 24 1.37 23.00 27.99
CA ALA A 24 0.69 22.26 26.96
C ALA A 24 -0.39 21.49 27.70
N SER A 25 -1.63 21.98 27.57
CA SER A 25 -2.76 21.12 27.78
C SER A 25 -2.37 19.79 27.17
N GLU A 26 -2.44 18.71 27.93
CA GLU A 26 -2.17 17.36 27.50
C GLU A 26 -2.99 17.04 26.23
N SER A 27 -2.56 17.59 25.11
CA SER A 27 -2.83 16.97 23.84
C SER A 27 -1.97 15.70 23.90
N THR A 28 -2.57 14.62 24.36
CA THR A 28 -2.20 13.28 23.96
C THR A 28 -2.06 13.34 22.44
N GLY A 29 -0.85 13.66 21.98
CA GLY A 29 -0.45 13.50 20.61
C GLY A 29 -0.54 12.00 20.32
N GLY A 30 -1.76 11.54 20.10
CA GLY A 30 -2.03 10.19 19.72
C GLY A 30 -1.28 9.98 18.42
N ARG A 31 -0.14 9.26 18.48
CA ARG A 31 0.34 8.55 17.31
C ARG A 31 -0.90 7.82 16.79
N GLY A 32 -1.31 8.11 15.57
CA GLY A 32 -2.40 7.38 14.92
C GLY A 32 -2.20 5.87 15.06
N PRO A 33 -3.22 5.06 14.75
CA PRO A 33 -3.10 3.62 14.87
C PRO A 33 -1.79 3.16 14.22
N ARG A 34 -1.01 2.34 14.96
CA ARG A 34 0.26 1.82 14.43
C ARG A 34 -0.05 0.96 13.21
N PRO A 35 0.67 1.15 12.09
CA PRO A 35 0.49 0.28 10.94
C PRO A 35 0.82 -1.17 11.31
N SER A 36 0.04 -2.11 10.81
CA SER A 36 0.27 -3.56 11.04
C SER A 36 1.57 -4.03 10.40
N MET A 37 2.02 -3.36 9.34
CA MET A 37 3.23 -3.68 8.60
C MET A 37 4.11 -2.44 8.45
N VAL A 38 5.42 -2.59 8.69
CA VAL A 38 6.39 -1.51 8.58
C VAL A 38 7.36 -1.81 7.43
N PRO A 39 7.49 -0.91 6.43
CA PRO A 39 8.48 -1.05 5.38
C PRO A 39 9.83 -0.41 5.80
N TRP A 40 10.92 -1.14 5.60
CA TRP A 40 12.29 -0.62 5.64
C TRP A 40 12.87 -0.58 4.24
N VAL A 41 13.06 0.63 3.73
CA VAL A 41 13.62 0.86 2.40
C VAL A 41 15.12 1.08 2.49
N ILE A 42 15.91 0.34 1.72
CA ILE A 42 17.36 0.52 1.63
C ILE A 42 17.80 0.54 0.18
N SER A 43 18.87 1.27 -0.09
CA SER A 43 19.42 1.34 -1.44
C SER A 43 20.94 1.51 -1.42
N ALA A 44 21.59 1.11 -2.50
CA ALA A 44 23.03 1.22 -2.67
C ALA A 44 23.42 1.36 -4.15
N ARG A 45 24.68 1.68 -4.42
CA ARG A 45 25.21 1.85 -5.78
C ARG A 45 25.57 0.53 -6.49
N SER A 46 25.64 -0.59 -5.73
CA SER A 46 25.86 -1.92 -6.29
C SER A 46 25.09 -2.97 -5.46
N ALA A 47 24.95 -4.17 -6.00
CA ALA A 47 24.29 -5.29 -5.32
C ALA A 47 25.07 -5.68 -4.05
N GLU A 48 26.39 -5.75 -4.13
CA GLU A 48 27.25 -6.07 -2.99
C GLU A 48 27.17 -5.01 -1.89
N ALA A 49 27.08 -3.74 -2.28
CA ALA A 49 26.91 -2.64 -1.34
C ALA A 49 25.52 -2.68 -0.68
N LEU A 50 24.48 -3.10 -1.39
CA LEU A 50 23.14 -3.30 -0.85
C LEU A 50 23.12 -4.43 0.19
N THR A 51 23.71 -5.58 -0.11
CA THR A 51 23.90 -6.70 0.80
C THR A 51 24.67 -6.31 2.06
N ALA A 52 25.79 -5.59 1.90
CA ALA A 52 26.56 -5.08 3.01
C ALA A 52 25.80 -4.04 3.85
N GLN A 53 24.95 -3.21 3.21
CA GLN A 53 24.09 -2.24 3.90
C GLN A 53 23.03 -2.95 4.76
N ALA A 54 22.41 -4.03 4.24
CA ALA A 54 21.48 -4.84 5.00
C ALA A 54 22.12 -5.44 6.25
N GLY A 55 23.34 -6.00 6.11
CA GLY A 55 24.07 -6.56 7.24
C GLY A 55 24.42 -5.51 8.30
N ARG A 56 24.86 -4.30 7.88
CA ARG A 56 25.14 -3.20 8.83
C ARG A 56 23.88 -2.72 9.55
N LEU A 57 22.77 -2.57 8.84
CA LEU A 57 21.50 -2.16 9.43
C LEU A 57 21.00 -3.23 10.43
N MET A 58 21.08 -4.50 10.06
CA MET A 58 20.73 -5.61 10.96
C MET A 58 21.55 -5.54 12.26
N ALA A 59 22.88 -5.45 12.16
CA ALA A 59 23.75 -5.37 13.32
C ALA A 59 23.44 -4.14 14.20
N HIS A 60 23.19 -2.98 13.58
CA HIS A 60 22.82 -1.76 14.29
C HIS A 60 21.49 -1.92 15.04
N VAL A 61 20.48 -2.45 14.40
CA VAL A 61 19.18 -2.69 15.04
C VAL A 61 19.32 -3.70 16.18
N GLN A 62 20.06 -4.80 16.01
CA GLN A 62 20.29 -5.80 17.05
C GLN A 62 21.03 -5.22 18.27
N ALA A 63 22.02 -4.35 18.04
CA ALA A 63 22.76 -3.69 19.10
C ALA A 63 21.94 -2.63 19.87
N ASN A 64 20.84 -2.16 19.31
CA ASN A 64 19.99 -1.11 19.87
C ASN A 64 18.53 -1.58 20.00
N PRO A 65 18.19 -2.42 21.00
CA PRO A 65 16.87 -3.03 21.14
C PRO A 65 15.75 -2.02 21.40
N GLY A 66 16.06 -0.82 21.86
CA GLY A 66 15.09 0.25 22.12
C GLY A 66 14.63 1.03 20.90
N LEU A 67 15.20 0.78 19.69
CA LEU A 67 14.76 1.46 18.49
C LEU A 67 13.34 1.01 18.06
N ASP A 68 12.46 1.98 17.85
CA ASP A 68 11.12 1.70 17.29
C ASP A 68 11.26 1.39 15.78
N PRO A 69 10.70 0.28 15.29
CA PRO A 69 10.74 -0.07 13.86
C PRO A 69 10.20 1.02 12.94
N ILE A 70 9.19 1.78 13.36
CA ILE A 70 8.60 2.87 12.57
C ILE A 70 9.62 4.02 12.44
N ASP A 71 10.28 4.41 13.53
CA ASP A 71 11.27 5.49 13.52
C ASP A 71 12.48 5.10 12.65
N VAL A 72 12.88 3.82 12.67
CA VAL A 72 13.92 3.29 11.76
C VAL A 72 13.44 3.40 10.31
N GLY A 73 12.21 2.99 10.00
CA GLY A 73 11.62 3.09 8.67
C GLY A 73 11.58 4.52 8.15
N CYS A 74 11.13 5.48 8.97
CA CYS A 74 11.11 6.91 8.64
C CYS A 74 12.53 7.45 8.36
N SER A 75 13.52 7.05 9.18
CA SER A 75 14.91 7.44 8.99
C SER A 75 15.49 6.86 7.69
N LEU A 76 15.14 5.64 7.33
CA LEU A 76 15.57 5.02 6.08
C LEU A 76 14.92 5.69 4.86
N ALA A 77 13.65 6.04 4.94
CA ALA A 77 12.90 6.69 3.86
C ALA A 77 13.45 8.10 3.52
N SER A 78 14.09 8.77 4.47
CA SER A 78 14.71 10.09 4.26
C SER A 78 16.10 10.05 3.61
N ARG A 79 16.68 8.86 3.39
CA ARG A 79 18.03 8.71 2.81
C ARG A 79 18.02 8.84 1.30
N SER A 80 19.20 9.12 0.73
CA SER A 80 19.39 9.13 -0.73
C SER A 80 19.03 7.79 -1.34
N VAL A 81 18.38 7.84 -2.50
CA VAL A 81 17.95 6.66 -3.25
C VAL A 81 18.95 6.37 -4.37
N PHE A 82 19.42 5.13 -4.43
CA PHE A 82 20.36 4.63 -5.44
C PHE A 82 19.69 3.54 -6.32
N GLU A 83 20.47 3.03 -7.29
CA GLU A 83 19.96 2.11 -8.32
C GLU A 83 19.57 0.73 -7.75
N HIS A 84 20.40 0.15 -6.87
CA HIS A 84 20.08 -1.13 -6.24
C HIS A 84 19.23 -0.89 -5.01
N ARG A 85 18.02 -1.41 -5.01
CA ARG A 85 17.00 -1.13 -3.99
C ARG A 85 16.45 -2.40 -3.39
N ALA A 86 16.13 -2.34 -2.11
CA ALA A 86 15.35 -3.38 -1.45
C ALA A 86 14.36 -2.75 -0.48
N VAL A 87 13.24 -3.44 -0.30
CA VAL A 87 12.26 -3.16 0.73
C VAL A 87 12.08 -4.41 1.57
N VAL A 88 12.23 -4.27 2.88
CA VAL A 88 11.92 -5.31 3.86
C VAL A 88 10.64 -4.91 4.56
N VAL A 89 9.61 -5.74 4.51
CA VAL A 89 8.30 -5.48 5.13
C VAL A 89 8.06 -6.49 6.24
N GLY A 90 7.67 -6.03 7.42
CA GLY A 90 7.40 -6.91 8.55
C GLY A 90 6.43 -6.30 9.55
N ALA A 91 5.65 -7.15 10.21
CA ALA A 91 4.74 -6.78 11.29
C ALA A 91 5.45 -6.67 12.64
N SER A 92 6.64 -7.26 12.76
CA SER A 92 7.42 -7.24 13.98
C SER A 92 8.90 -6.95 13.70
N ARG A 93 9.61 -6.54 14.75
CA ARG A 93 11.06 -6.34 14.70
C ARG A 93 11.80 -7.61 14.25
N GLU A 94 11.38 -8.77 14.73
CA GLU A 94 11.98 -10.07 14.40
C GLU A 94 11.84 -10.38 12.92
N GLN A 95 10.68 -10.11 12.32
CA GLN A 95 10.46 -10.29 10.89
C GLN A 95 11.33 -9.34 10.06
N LEU A 96 11.45 -8.08 10.47
CA LEU A 96 12.31 -7.10 9.81
C LEU A 96 13.80 -7.51 9.87
N ILE A 97 14.25 -7.99 11.04
CA ILE A 97 15.62 -8.51 11.20
C ILE A 97 15.85 -9.75 10.34
N ALA A 98 14.88 -10.68 10.30
CA ALA A 98 14.97 -11.88 9.46
C ALA A 98 15.03 -11.53 7.98
N GLY A 99 14.24 -10.55 7.53
CA GLY A 99 14.30 -10.04 6.16
C GLY A 99 15.65 -9.41 5.81
N LEU A 100 16.23 -8.62 6.72
CA LEU A 100 17.58 -8.06 6.55
C LEU A 100 18.66 -9.17 6.51
N ALA A 101 18.52 -10.21 7.34
CA ALA A 101 19.45 -11.33 7.34
C ALA A 101 19.44 -12.09 6.01
N GLY A 102 18.26 -12.41 5.47
CA GLY A 102 18.12 -13.03 4.15
C GLY A 102 18.72 -12.16 3.04
N LEU A 103 18.45 -10.86 3.07
CA LEU A 103 19.02 -9.92 2.10
C LEU A 103 20.55 -9.82 2.23
N ALA A 104 21.09 -9.83 3.46
CA ALA A 104 22.53 -9.81 3.72
C ALA A 104 23.22 -11.11 3.27
N ALA A 105 22.50 -12.23 3.29
CA ALA A 105 22.99 -13.50 2.76
C ALA A 105 22.86 -13.64 1.23
N GLY A 106 22.18 -12.68 0.57
CA GLY A 106 21.88 -12.78 -0.86
C GLY A 106 20.71 -13.73 -1.20
N GLU A 107 19.95 -14.13 -0.18
CA GLU A 107 18.79 -15.04 -0.26
C GLU A 107 17.52 -14.33 0.29
N PRO A 108 16.96 -13.34 -0.43
CA PRO A 108 15.79 -12.62 0.03
C PRO A 108 14.58 -13.55 0.13
N GLY A 109 14.01 -13.64 1.33
CA GLY A 109 12.82 -14.45 1.64
C GLY A 109 11.51 -13.68 1.49
N ALA A 110 10.43 -14.26 2.05
CA ALA A 110 9.12 -13.62 2.09
C ALA A 110 9.20 -12.25 2.81
N GLY A 111 8.46 -11.27 2.31
CA GLY A 111 8.47 -9.89 2.84
C GLY A 111 9.68 -9.06 2.38
N VAL A 112 10.52 -9.57 1.47
CA VAL A 112 11.65 -8.83 0.91
C VAL A 112 11.48 -8.69 -0.60
N ALA A 113 11.42 -7.46 -1.09
CA ALA A 113 11.46 -7.14 -2.51
C ALA A 113 12.81 -6.50 -2.85
N VAL A 114 13.46 -6.99 -3.91
CA VAL A 114 14.74 -6.46 -4.42
C VAL A 114 14.54 -6.06 -5.87
N GLY A 115 15.10 -4.93 -6.28
CA GLY A 115 14.97 -4.45 -7.64
C GLY A 115 15.97 -3.36 -7.99
N GLN A 116 16.03 -3.07 -9.27
CA GLN A 116 16.70 -1.91 -9.85
C GLN A 116 15.68 -1.14 -10.68
N PRO A 117 15.77 0.21 -10.76
CA PRO A 117 14.99 0.93 -11.73
C PRO A 117 15.37 0.40 -13.13
N GLY A 118 14.42 -0.23 -13.79
CA GLY A 118 14.55 -0.61 -15.19
C GLY A 118 14.54 0.62 -16.09
N SER A 119 14.70 0.41 -17.39
CA SER A 119 14.34 1.43 -18.38
C SER A 119 12.90 1.86 -18.14
N VAL A 120 12.66 3.18 -18.08
CA VAL A 120 11.33 3.74 -17.85
C VAL A 120 10.40 3.25 -18.96
N GLY A 121 9.62 2.22 -18.67
CA GLY A 121 8.55 1.73 -19.53
C GLY A 121 7.21 2.35 -19.12
N LYS A 122 6.17 1.94 -19.83
CA LYS A 122 4.79 2.30 -19.50
C LYS A 122 4.27 1.45 -18.36
N THR A 123 3.58 2.06 -17.41
CA THR A 123 2.92 1.37 -16.31
C THR A 123 1.47 1.06 -16.68
N VAL A 124 1.05 -0.17 -16.47
CA VAL A 124 -0.33 -0.62 -16.69
C VAL A 124 -0.87 -1.18 -15.39
N VAL A 125 -2.05 -0.70 -14.98
CA VAL A 125 -2.84 -1.34 -13.91
C VAL A 125 -3.89 -2.23 -14.55
N VAL A 126 -3.92 -3.49 -14.11
CA VAL A 126 -4.84 -4.52 -14.61
C VAL A 126 -5.87 -4.82 -13.53
N PHE A 127 -7.14 -4.71 -13.89
CA PHE A 127 -8.27 -5.07 -13.02
C PHE A 127 -8.75 -6.49 -13.38
N PRO A 128 -8.72 -7.44 -12.43
CA PRO A 128 -9.09 -8.82 -12.70
C PRO A 128 -10.59 -9.01 -12.94
N GLY A 129 -10.95 -10.18 -13.44
CA GLY A 129 -12.34 -10.62 -13.52
C GLY A 129 -12.80 -11.38 -12.28
N GLN A 130 -14.03 -11.91 -12.35
CA GLN A 130 -14.62 -12.74 -11.29
C GLN A 130 -13.76 -14.00 -11.04
N GLY A 131 -13.63 -14.39 -9.75
CA GLY A 131 -12.90 -15.58 -9.30
C GLY A 131 -11.95 -15.34 -8.13
N ALA A 132 -11.67 -14.07 -7.80
CA ALA A 132 -10.80 -13.70 -6.68
C ALA A 132 -11.57 -13.26 -5.43
N GLN A 133 -12.93 -13.26 -5.46
CA GLN A 133 -13.75 -12.88 -4.33
C GLN A 133 -13.59 -13.89 -3.17
N ARG A 134 -13.56 -13.36 -1.96
CA ARG A 134 -13.53 -14.15 -0.73
C ARG A 134 -14.15 -13.37 0.42
N ILE A 135 -14.74 -14.08 1.36
CA ILE A 135 -15.26 -13.46 2.59
C ILE A 135 -14.14 -12.69 3.28
N GLY A 136 -14.44 -11.48 3.72
CA GLY A 136 -13.51 -10.60 4.42
C GLY A 136 -12.54 -9.84 3.51
N MET A 137 -12.61 -9.97 2.18
CA MET A 137 -11.71 -9.22 1.28
C MET A 137 -11.83 -7.71 1.52
N GLY A 138 -10.69 -7.03 1.57
CA GLY A 138 -10.60 -5.59 1.80
C GLY A 138 -10.82 -5.14 3.25
N ARG A 139 -11.25 -6.01 4.18
CA ARG A 139 -11.55 -5.63 5.58
C ARG A 139 -10.35 -5.10 6.33
N GLU A 140 -9.19 -5.72 6.16
CA GLU A 140 -7.94 -5.26 6.79
C GLU A 140 -7.52 -3.90 6.22
N LEU A 141 -7.57 -3.75 4.90
CA LEU A 141 -7.25 -2.46 4.24
C LEU A 141 -8.22 -1.36 4.69
N TYR A 142 -9.50 -1.69 4.86
CA TYR A 142 -10.50 -0.76 5.36
C TYR A 142 -10.19 -0.29 6.78
N GLY A 143 -9.71 -1.17 7.65
CA GLY A 143 -9.31 -0.83 9.02
C GLY A 143 -8.03 -0.03 9.15
N GLU A 144 -7.11 -0.18 8.19
CA GLU A 144 -5.76 0.37 8.29
C GLU A 144 -5.49 1.58 7.40
N LEU A 145 -6.15 1.66 6.24
CA LEU A 145 -5.89 2.68 5.23
C LEU A 145 -7.10 3.61 5.08
N PRO A 146 -7.06 4.84 5.64
CA PRO A 146 -8.18 5.78 5.54
C PRO A 146 -8.62 6.08 4.10
N VAL A 147 -7.67 6.12 3.15
CA VAL A 147 -7.97 6.34 1.73
C VAL A 147 -8.76 5.17 1.16
N PHE A 148 -8.40 3.92 1.52
CA PHE A 148 -9.17 2.75 1.12
C PHE A 148 -10.59 2.80 1.69
N ALA A 149 -10.70 3.07 3.00
CA ALA A 149 -11.99 3.14 3.69
C ALA A 149 -12.92 4.18 3.04
N GLN A 150 -12.42 5.39 2.83
CA GLN A 150 -13.19 6.47 2.21
C GLN A 150 -13.64 6.11 0.78
N ALA A 151 -12.75 5.55 -0.03
CA ALA A 151 -13.08 5.15 -1.39
C ALA A 151 -14.08 3.97 -1.42
N PHE A 152 -13.87 2.97 -0.54
CA PHE A 152 -14.77 1.82 -0.41
C PHE A 152 -16.16 2.26 0.04
N ASP A 153 -16.26 3.18 1.00
CA ASP A 153 -17.54 3.72 1.48
C ASP A 153 -18.30 4.41 0.35
N ALA A 154 -17.62 5.26 -0.41
CA ALA A 154 -18.25 5.95 -1.55
C ALA A 154 -18.76 4.97 -2.61
N VAL A 155 -18.00 3.91 -2.89
CA VAL A 155 -18.42 2.87 -3.85
C VAL A 155 -19.58 2.04 -3.31
N ALA A 156 -19.50 1.61 -2.04
CA ALA A 156 -20.54 0.81 -1.40
C ALA A 156 -21.88 1.57 -1.34
N ASP A 157 -21.83 2.85 -1.00
CA ASP A 157 -23.01 3.71 -0.96
C ASP A 157 -23.70 3.84 -2.32
N GLU A 158 -22.94 3.91 -3.41
CA GLU A 158 -23.52 3.92 -4.77
C GLU A 158 -24.08 2.54 -5.17
N LEU A 159 -23.37 1.45 -4.86
CA LEU A 159 -23.81 0.10 -5.16
C LEU A 159 -25.07 -0.29 -4.38
N ASP A 160 -25.14 0.08 -3.10
CA ASP A 160 -26.25 -0.25 -2.21
C ASP A 160 -27.60 0.35 -2.67
N ARG A 161 -27.56 1.43 -3.46
CA ARG A 161 -28.77 1.98 -4.11
C ARG A 161 -29.41 1.01 -5.10
N HIS A 162 -28.65 0.07 -5.60
CA HIS A 162 -29.04 -0.87 -6.64
C HIS A 162 -29.05 -2.32 -6.15
N LEU A 163 -28.34 -2.66 -5.08
CA LEU A 163 -28.29 -4.00 -4.50
C LEU A 163 -29.53 -4.27 -3.62
N ARG A 164 -29.89 -5.56 -3.48
CA ARG A 164 -30.97 -5.99 -2.57
C ARG A 164 -30.53 -6.18 -1.12
N LEU A 165 -29.22 -6.25 -0.87
CA LEU A 165 -28.58 -6.34 0.43
C LEU A 165 -27.40 -5.39 0.46
N PRO A 166 -27.06 -4.79 1.61
CA PRO A 166 -25.87 -3.95 1.74
C PRO A 166 -24.60 -4.75 1.37
N LEU A 167 -23.75 -4.15 0.55
CA LEU A 167 -22.53 -4.80 0.05
C LEU A 167 -21.62 -5.29 1.19
N ARG A 168 -21.50 -4.49 2.26
CA ARG A 168 -20.69 -4.83 3.43
C ARG A 168 -21.17 -6.10 4.13
N ASP A 169 -22.47 -6.28 4.22
CA ASP A 169 -23.08 -7.46 4.86
C ASP A 169 -22.77 -8.73 4.08
N VAL A 170 -22.62 -8.62 2.77
CA VAL A 170 -22.27 -9.73 1.89
C VAL A 170 -20.76 -10.00 1.94
N ILE A 171 -19.91 -8.99 1.71
CA ILE A 171 -18.45 -9.18 1.64
C ILE A 171 -17.87 -9.59 2.99
N TRP A 172 -18.37 -9.02 4.09
CA TRP A 172 -17.85 -9.23 5.45
C TRP A 172 -18.75 -10.11 6.31
N GLY A 173 -19.81 -10.66 5.70
CA GLY A 173 -20.67 -11.68 6.32
C GLY A 173 -20.00 -13.05 6.39
N ALA A 174 -20.81 -14.10 6.59
CA ALA A 174 -20.35 -15.48 6.70
C ALA A 174 -20.81 -16.37 5.54
N ASP A 175 -21.66 -15.87 4.64
CA ASP A 175 -22.26 -16.64 3.55
C ASP A 175 -21.39 -16.52 2.29
N ALA A 176 -20.53 -17.50 2.09
CA ALA A 176 -19.64 -17.55 0.93
C ALA A 176 -20.42 -17.81 -0.38
N ASP A 177 -21.47 -18.64 -0.34
CA ASP A 177 -22.27 -18.95 -1.53
C ASP A 177 -23.00 -17.70 -2.02
N LEU A 178 -23.46 -16.86 -1.09
CA LEU A 178 -24.06 -15.57 -1.43
C LEU A 178 -23.05 -14.65 -2.12
N LEU A 179 -21.83 -14.53 -1.60
CA LEU A 179 -20.77 -13.74 -2.21
C LEU A 179 -20.35 -14.31 -3.57
N ASP A 180 -20.33 -15.63 -3.73
CA ASP A 180 -19.94 -16.29 -4.97
C ASP A 180 -21.01 -16.19 -6.06
N SER A 181 -22.26 -15.83 -5.70
CA SER A 181 -23.26 -15.52 -6.71
C SER A 181 -22.82 -14.34 -7.58
N THR A 182 -23.02 -14.45 -8.90
CA THR A 182 -22.58 -13.43 -9.86
C THR A 182 -23.18 -12.05 -9.57
N GLU A 183 -24.40 -12.02 -9.01
CA GLU A 183 -25.09 -10.80 -8.59
C GLU A 183 -24.25 -9.99 -7.57
N PHE A 184 -23.56 -10.67 -6.64
CA PHE A 184 -22.76 -10.02 -5.60
C PHE A 184 -21.25 -10.05 -5.86
N ALA A 185 -20.74 -11.10 -6.50
CA ALA A 185 -19.31 -11.22 -6.79
C ALA A 185 -18.79 -10.04 -7.62
N GLN A 186 -19.54 -9.62 -8.63
CA GLN A 186 -19.11 -8.53 -9.50
C GLN A 186 -19.10 -7.16 -8.79
N PRO A 187 -20.17 -6.73 -8.10
CA PRO A 187 -20.13 -5.50 -7.31
C PRO A 187 -19.07 -5.52 -6.20
N ALA A 188 -18.85 -6.67 -5.57
CA ALA A 188 -17.86 -6.84 -4.51
C ALA A 188 -16.42 -6.65 -5.03
N LEU A 189 -16.07 -7.26 -6.16
CA LEU A 189 -14.77 -7.08 -6.80
C LEU A 189 -14.60 -5.65 -7.25
N PHE A 190 -15.57 -5.07 -7.93
CA PHE A 190 -15.54 -3.67 -8.37
C PHE A 190 -15.24 -2.72 -7.20
N ALA A 191 -15.89 -2.90 -6.05
CA ALA A 191 -15.68 -2.04 -4.88
C ALA A 191 -14.23 -2.14 -4.34
N VAL A 192 -13.71 -3.35 -4.21
CA VAL A 192 -12.34 -3.57 -3.72
C VAL A 192 -11.30 -3.06 -4.73
N GLU A 193 -11.54 -3.26 -6.02
CA GLU A 193 -10.66 -2.80 -7.10
C GLU A 193 -10.56 -1.27 -7.15
N VAL A 194 -11.70 -0.57 -7.11
CA VAL A 194 -11.73 0.89 -7.12
C VAL A 194 -11.08 1.47 -5.87
N ALA A 195 -11.38 0.91 -4.69
CA ALA A 195 -10.77 1.35 -3.44
C ALA A 195 -9.25 1.09 -3.40
N SER A 196 -8.80 -0.06 -3.91
CA SER A 196 -7.36 -0.37 -4.02
C SER A 196 -6.65 0.56 -5.00
N PHE A 197 -7.30 0.90 -6.10
CA PHE A 197 -6.74 1.85 -7.07
C PHE A 197 -6.62 3.26 -6.48
N ALA A 198 -7.58 3.70 -5.64
CA ALA A 198 -7.49 4.96 -4.93
C ALA A 198 -6.24 5.02 -4.02
N VAL A 199 -5.92 3.93 -3.31
CA VAL A 199 -4.69 3.82 -2.51
C VAL A 199 -3.44 3.91 -3.37
N LEU A 200 -3.39 3.19 -4.49
CA LEU A 200 -2.24 3.26 -5.40
C LEU A 200 -2.00 4.69 -5.89
N ARG A 201 -3.06 5.41 -6.23
CA ARG A 201 -2.97 6.81 -6.65
C ARG A 201 -2.49 7.73 -5.54
N ASP A 202 -2.97 7.53 -4.31
CA ASP A 202 -2.53 8.27 -3.13
C ASP A 202 -1.04 8.07 -2.85
N TRP A 203 -0.53 6.86 -3.09
CA TRP A 203 0.90 6.55 -3.02
C TRP A 203 1.72 7.04 -4.22
N GLY A 204 1.10 7.77 -5.15
CA GLY A 204 1.79 8.34 -6.32
C GLY A 204 2.01 7.35 -7.47
N VAL A 205 1.37 6.18 -7.44
CA VAL A 205 1.39 5.23 -8.56
C VAL A 205 0.37 5.68 -9.61
N LEU A 206 0.87 6.38 -10.63
CA LEU A 206 0.05 6.87 -11.73
C LEU A 206 0.31 6.02 -12.98
N PRO A 207 -0.62 5.15 -13.37
CA PRO A 207 -0.43 4.33 -14.56
C PRO A 207 -0.60 5.14 -15.85
N ASP A 208 0.15 4.75 -16.89
CA ASP A 208 -0.07 5.27 -18.26
C ASP A 208 -1.34 4.68 -18.89
N PHE A 209 -1.67 3.45 -18.51
CA PHE A 209 -2.82 2.72 -19.02
C PHE A 209 -3.50 1.95 -17.89
N VAL A 210 -4.79 1.76 -18.05
CA VAL A 210 -5.60 0.84 -17.27
C VAL A 210 -6.26 -0.13 -18.22
N MET A 211 -6.40 -1.40 -17.80
CA MET A 211 -7.12 -2.41 -18.55
C MET A 211 -7.85 -3.34 -17.58
N GLY A 212 -8.92 -3.95 -18.03
CA GLY A 212 -9.71 -4.86 -17.22
C GLY A 212 -10.06 -6.13 -17.97
N HIS A 213 -10.36 -7.18 -17.21
CA HIS A 213 -10.93 -8.40 -17.73
C HIS A 213 -12.36 -8.56 -17.22
N SER A 214 -13.33 -8.73 -18.12
CA SER A 214 -14.74 -8.94 -17.74
C SER A 214 -15.27 -7.81 -16.84
N VAL A 215 -15.65 -8.09 -15.58
CA VAL A 215 -16.11 -7.05 -14.64
C VAL A 215 -15.04 -5.99 -14.36
N GLY A 216 -13.76 -6.36 -14.36
CA GLY A 216 -12.64 -5.45 -14.20
C GLY A 216 -12.57 -4.36 -15.29
N GLU A 217 -13.18 -4.55 -16.46
CA GLU A 217 -13.29 -3.50 -17.47
C GLU A 217 -14.12 -2.30 -16.98
N LEU A 218 -15.12 -2.55 -16.14
CA LEU A 218 -15.93 -1.48 -15.55
C LEU A 218 -15.12 -0.67 -14.54
N ALA A 219 -14.29 -1.36 -13.72
CA ALA A 219 -13.35 -0.70 -12.81
C ALA A 219 -12.29 0.10 -13.58
N ALA A 220 -11.74 -0.47 -14.66
CA ALA A 220 -10.79 0.22 -15.53
C ALA A 220 -11.42 1.46 -16.20
N ALA A 221 -12.65 1.35 -16.71
CA ALA A 221 -13.38 2.46 -17.33
C ALA A 221 -13.66 3.59 -16.32
N HIS A 222 -14.02 3.24 -15.07
CA HIS A 222 -14.17 4.22 -14.00
C HIS A 222 -12.82 4.85 -13.63
N ALA A 223 -11.77 4.06 -13.46
CA ALA A 223 -10.43 4.54 -13.14
C ALA A 223 -9.87 5.50 -14.23
N ALA A 224 -10.21 5.26 -15.49
CA ALA A 224 -9.87 6.12 -16.63
C ALA A 224 -10.76 7.37 -16.75
N GLY A 225 -11.78 7.52 -15.92
CA GLY A 225 -12.72 8.66 -15.97
C GLY A 225 -13.75 8.56 -17.11
N VAL A 226 -13.89 7.40 -17.75
CA VAL A 226 -14.88 7.16 -18.82
C VAL A 226 -16.28 7.02 -18.21
N LEU A 227 -16.39 6.37 -17.04
CA LEU A 227 -17.63 6.21 -16.31
C LEU A 227 -17.58 6.99 -14.99
N THR A 228 -18.66 7.66 -14.66
CA THR A 228 -18.86 8.18 -13.30
C THR A 228 -19.01 7.00 -12.33
N LEU A 229 -18.81 7.23 -11.05
CA LEU A 229 -19.01 6.17 -10.04
C LEU A 229 -20.46 5.67 -10.04
N ALA A 230 -21.43 6.57 -10.15
CA ALA A 230 -22.86 6.24 -10.19
C ALA A 230 -23.20 5.38 -11.42
N ASP A 231 -22.71 5.74 -12.61
CA ASP A 231 -22.96 4.97 -13.83
C ASP A 231 -22.29 3.59 -13.77
N ALA A 232 -21.06 3.52 -13.25
CA ALA A 232 -20.34 2.26 -13.09
C ALA A 232 -21.02 1.33 -12.07
N ALA A 233 -21.49 1.87 -10.94
CA ALA A 233 -22.23 1.12 -9.93
C ALA A 233 -23.55 0.54 -10.48
N MET A 234 -24.32 1.36 -11.18
CA MET A 234 -25.55 0.91 -11.84
C MET A 234 -25.26 -0.22 -12.85
N LEU A 235 -24.23 -0.01 -13.68
CA LEU A 235 -23.88 -0.94 -14.75
C LEU A 235 -23.37 -2.28 -14.21
N VAL A 236 -22.51 -2.29 -13.18
CA VAL A 236 -21.95 -3.54 -12.61
C VAL A 236 -23.05 -4.35 -11.91
N VAL A 237 -23.96 -3.70 -11.18
CA VAL A 237 -25.09 -4.40 -10.54
C VAL A 237 -26.06 -4.97 -11.57
N ALA A 238 -26.42 -4.18 -12.59
CA ALA A 238 -27.29 -4.66 -13.67
C ALA A 238 -26.66 -5.86 -14.40
N ARG A 239 -25.36 -5.79 -14.72
CA ARG A 239 -24.60 -6.87 -15.35
C ARG A 239 -24.59 -8.14 -14.47
N GLY A 240 -24.28 -8.01 -13.18
CA GLY A 240 -24.27 -9.14 -12.24
C GLY A 240 -25.62 -9.85 -12.17
N ARG A 241 -26.71 -9.10 -12.05
CA ARG A 241 -28.07 -9.64 -12.03
C ARG A 241 -28.46 -10.35 -13.33
N LEU A 242 -28.21 -9.71 -14.45
CA LEU A 242 -28.54 -10.29 -15.75
C LEU A 242 -27.76 -11.57 -16.01
N MET A 243 -26.48 -11.61 -15.67
CA MET A 243 -25.67 -12.81 -15.81
C MET A 243 -26.11 -13.93 -14.84
N GLN A 244 -26.49 -13.58 -13.62
CA GLN A 244 -27.01 -14.56 -12.65
C GLN A 244 -28.33 -15.21 -13.12
N ALA A 245 -29.13 -14.49 -13.90
CA ALA A 245 -30.42 -14.98 -14.42
C ALA A 245 -30.28 -15.84 -15.69
N LEU A 246 -29.07 -15.96 -16.26
CA LEU A 246 -28.87 -16.82 -17.44
C LEU A 246 -29.01 -18.29 -17.04
N PRO A 247 -29.59 -19.14 -17.91
CA PRO A 247 -29.60 -20.59 -17.69
C PRO A 247 -28.14 -21.12 -17.67
N ALA A 248 -27.90 -22.08 -16.77
CA ALA A 248 -26.61 -22.76 -16.62
C ALA A 248 -26.28 -23.62 -17.86
#